data_62d5e506382965409f605ff0dca47203
#
_entry.id   62d5e506382965409f605ff0dca47203
#
_cell.length_a   1.000
_cell.length_b   1.000
_cell.length_c   1.000
_cell.angle_alpha   90.00
_cell.angle_beta   90.00
_cell.angle_gamma   90.00
#
_symmetry.space_group_name_H-M   'P 1'
#
loop_
_entity.id
_entity.type
_entity.pdbx_description
1 polymer ?
#
loop_
_entity_poly.entity_id
_entity_poly.type
_entity_poly.pdbx_seq_one_letter_code
_entity_poly.pdbx_strand_id
1 'polypeptide(L)' 'MANVSIKFNGKEFLLSCDDGQEEHLEELLIQLNQKFNELKNDLGNLGENKLLLITAVKVMDEYYETKKKIEKKKKELK' A
#
# COMPACT_ATOMS: atom_id res chain seq x y z
N MET A 1 -7.97 -20.29 5.44
CA MET A 1 -7.08 -19.13 5.48
C MET A 1 -5.66 -19.51 5.08
N ALA A 2 -5.06 -18.72 4.26
CA ALA A 2 -3.68 -18.94 3.81
C ALA A 2 -2.74 -17.97 4.53
N ASN A 3 -1.52 -18.41 4.76
CA ASN A 3 -0.48 -17.58 5.36
C ASN A 3 0.56 -17.23 4.30
N VAL A 4 0.95 -15.96 4.27
CA VAL A 4 1.95 -15.46 3.34
C VAL A 4 3.08 -14.82 4.13
N SER A 5 4.31 -15.25 3.85
CA SER A 5 5.49 -14.65 4.44
C SER A 5 5.94 -13.51 3.53
N ILE A 6 6.02 -12.31 4.08
CA ILE A 6 6.39 -11.12 3.32
C ILE A 6 7.60 -10.45 3.96
N LYS A 7 8.34 -9.74 3.12
CA LYS A 7 9.49 -8.96 3.58
C LYS A 7 9.19 -7.49 3.34
N PHE A 8 9.28 -6.70 4.41
CA PHE A 8 9.05 -5.26 4.35
C PHE A 8 10.09 -4.54 5.17
N ASN A 9 10.81 -3.63 4.53
CA ASN A 9 11.86 -2.84 5.16
C ASN A 9 12.90 -3.71 5.89
N GLY A 10 13.27 -4.84 5.27
CA GLY A 10 14.28 -5.76 5.82
C GLY A 10 13.80 -6.70 6.92
N LYS A 11 12.52 -6.64 7.26
CA LYS A 11 11.91 -7.50 8.28
C LYS A 11 10.91 -8.45 7.65
N GLU A 12 10.81 -9.65 8.20
CA GLU A 12 9.85 -10.63 7.75
C GLU A 12 8.59 -10.59 8.60
N PHE A 13 7.44 -10.66 7.92
CA PHE A 13 6.14 -10.69 8.57
C PHE A 13 5.33 -11.83 7.99
N LEU A 14 4.52 -12.45 8.84
CA LEU A 14 3.59 -13.47 8.42
C LEU A 14 2.18 -12.87 8.44
N LEU A 15 1.54 -12.82 7.28
CA LEU A 15 0.18 -12.30 7.15
C LEU A 15 -0.75 -13.39 6.72
N SER A 16 -2.00 -13.28 7.15
CA SER A 16 -3.05 -14.21 6.75
C SER A 16 -3.98 -13.54 5.74
N CYS A 17 -4.47 -14.32 4.80
CA CYS A 17 -5.44 -13.85 3.83
C CYS A 17 -6.40 -14.99 3.49
N ASP A 18 -7.45 -14.67 2.76
CA ASP A 18 -8.38 -15.69 2.27
C ASP A 18 -7.70 -16.57 1.24
N ASP A 19 -8.15 -17.82 1.15
CA ASP A 19 -7.60 -18.73 0.17
C ASP A 19 -7.80 -18.18 -1.24
N GLY A 20 -6.75 -18.25 -2.03
CA GLY A 20 -6.77 -17.72 -3.40
C GLY A 20 -6.37 -16.26 -3.53
N GLN A 21 -6.12 -15.56 -2.40
CA GLN A 21 -5.73 -14.15 -2.41
C GLN A 21 -4.24 -13.93 -2.20
N GLU A 22 -3.46 -15.00 -2.14
CA GLU A 22 -2.03 -14.93 -1.84
C GLU A 22 -1.26 -14.07 -2.85
N GLU A 23 -1.48 -14.32 -4.14
CA GLU A 23 -0.80 -13.57 -5.20
C GLU A 23 -1.18 -12.09 -5.19
N HIS A 24 -2.46 -11.82 -4.94
CA HIS A 24 -2.94 -10.45 -4.86
C HIS A 24 -2.29 -9.70 -3.69
N LEU A 25 -2.19 -10.35 -2.54
CA LEU A 25 -1.53 -9.77 -1.37
C LEU A 25 -0.07 -9.48 -1.65
N GLU A 26 0.63 -10.43 -2.28
CA GLU A 26 2.04 -10.24 -2.64
C GLU A 26 2.23 -9.04 -3.58
N GLU A 27 1.35 -8.90 -4.57
CA GLU A 27 1.37 -7.79 -5.50
C GLU A 27 1.20 -6.45 -4.77
N LEU A 28 0.25 -6.38 -3.85
CA LEU A 28 0.01 -5.19 -3.05
C LEU A 28 1.24 -4.83 -2.22
N LEU A 29 1.89 -5.83 -1.66
CA LEU A 29 3.08 -5.62 -0.84
C LEU A 29 4.28 -5.15 -1.66
N ILE A 30 4.41 -5.63 -2.88
CA ILE A 30 5.46 -5.16 -3.78
C ILE A 30 5.28 -3.67 -4.06
N GLN A 31 4.06 -3.25 -4.37
CA GLN A 31 3.76 -1.84 -4.63
C GLN A 31 3.96 -0.98 -3.38
N LEU A 32 3.57 -1.49 -2.23
CA LEU A 32 3.76 -0.78 -0.97
C LEU A 32 5.25 -0.59 -0.66
N ASN A 33 6.06 -1.63 -0.87
CA ASN A 33 7.51 -1.55 -0.67
C ASN A 33 8.13 -0.48 -1.58
N GLN A 34 7.72 -0.43 -2.83
CA GLN A 34 8.21 0.58 -3.78
C GLN A 34 7.88 1.99 -3.29
N LYS A 35 6.64 2.20 -2.88
CA LYS A 35 6.20 3.51 -2.39
C LYS A 35 6.93 3.92 -1.12
N PHE A 36 7.11 2.98 -0.20
CA PHE A 36 7.85 3.23 1.03
C PHE A 36 9.28 3.63 0.75
N ASN A 37 9.96 2.91 -0.15
CA ASN A 37 11.35 3.20 -0.52
C ASN A 37 11.48 4.54 -1.21
N GLU A 38 10.54 4.91 -2.07
CA GLU A 38 10.53 6.22 -2.72
C GLU A 38 10.45 7.34 -1.70
N LEU A 39 9.54 7.22 -0.74
CA LEU A 39 9.38 8.22 0.31
C LEU A 39 10.60 8.29 1.21
N LYS A 40 11.18 7.15 1.51
CA LYS A 40 12.39 7.08 2.32
C LYS A 40 13.55 7.82 1.63
N ASN A 41 13.69 7.64 0.33
CA ASN A 41 14.72 8.33 -0.45
C ASN A 41 14.48 9.84 -0.51
N ASP A 42 13.22 10.24 -0.68
CA ASP A 42 12.86 11.64 -0.81
C ASP A 42 12.96 12.41 0.51
N LEU A 43 12.52 11.79 1.59
CA LEU A 43 12.38 12.45 2.89
C LEU A 43 13.54 12.16 3.84
N GLY A 44 14.37 11.18 3.51
CA GLY A 44 15.47 10.80 4.35
C GLY A 44 15.04 9.89 5.50
N ASN A 45 15.92 9.74 6.47
CA ASN A 45 15.70 8.80 7.58
C ASN A 45 14.93 9.48 8.71
N LEU A 46 13.60 9.40 8.64
CA LEU A 46 12.70 9.98 9.65
C LEU A 46 12.29 8.97 10.72
N GLY A 47 12.80 7.74 10.64
CA GLY A 47 12.37 6.65 11.49
C GLY A 47 11.26 5.84 10.83
N GLU A 48 11.27 4.53 11.11
CA GLU A 48 10.37 3.58 10.44
C GLU A 48 8.90 3.89 10.67
N ASN A 49 8.52 4.18 11.93
CA ASN A 49 7.12 4.42 12.26
C ASN A 49 6.58 5.67 11.55
N LYS A 50 7.37 6.72 11.53
CA LYS A 50 6.97 7.97 10.87
C LYS A 50 6.85 7.78 9.37
N LEU A 51 7.81 7.08 8.76
CA LEU A 51 7.78 6.77 7.34
C LEU A 51 6.60 5.90 6.98
N LEU A 52 6.25 4.92 7.82
CA LEU A 52 5.08 4.08 7.61
C LEU A 52 3.81 4.90 7.66
N LEU A 53 3.70 5.81 8.62
CA LEU A 53 2.52 6.68 8.71
C LEU A 53 2.39 7.56 7.47
N ILE A 54 3.47 8.16 7.04
CA ILE A 54 3.47 9.01 5.84
C ILE A 54 3.10 8.19 4.61
N THR A 55 3.63 6.97 4.49
CA THR A 55 3.30 6.07 3.40
C THR A 55 1.81 5.74 3.38
N ALA A 56 1.25 5.44 4.56
CA ALA A 56 -0.17 5.12 4.69
C ALA A 56 -1.04 6.31 4.28
N VAL A 57 -0.68 7.52 4.73
CA VAL A 57 -1.41 8.73 4.36
C VAL A 57 -1.35 8.96 2.85
N LYS A 58 -0.18 8.75 2.25
CA LYS A 58 -0.01 8.91 0.81
C LYS A 58 -0.87 7.94 0.03
N VAL A 59 -0.91 6.68 0.46
CA VAL A 59 -1.74 5.66 -0.17
C VAL A 59 -3.22 6.01 -0.04
N MET A 60 -3.64 6.46 1.13
CA MET A 60 -5.03 6.86 1.36
C MET A 60 -5.41 8.06 0.51
N ASP A 61 -4.49 8.99 0.33
CA ASP A 61 -4.72 10.15 -0.52
C ASP A 61 -4.94 9.73 -1.98
N GLU A 62 -4.13 8.82 -2.47
CA GLU A 62 -4.27 8.29 -3.83
C GLU A 62 -5.57 7.52 -4.00
N TYR A 63 -5.95 6.74 -2.99
CA TYR A 63 -7.21 6.03 -3.00
C TYR A 63 -8.39 7.00 -3.05
N TYR A 64 -8.34 8.03 -2.23
CA TYR A 64 -9.39 9.05 -2.18
C TYR A 64 -9.53 9.76 -3.53
N GLU A 65 -8.43 10.12 -4.15
CA GLU A 65 -8.45 10.76 -5.47
C GLU A 65 -9.06 9.84 -6.54
N THR A 66 -8.69 8.58 -6.51
CA THR A 66 -9.21 7.58 -7.46
C THR A 66 -10.71 7.41 -7.28
N LYS A 67 -11.16 7.30 -6.03
CA LYS A 67 -12.58 7.16 -5.70
C LYS A 67 -13.38 8.38 -6.16
N LYS A 68 -12.83 9.56 -5.94
CA LYS A 68 -13.45 10.82 -6.35
C LYS A 68 -13.61 10.89 -7.87
N LYS A 69 -12.59 10.47 -8.62
CA LYS A 69 -12.62 10.42 -10.08
C LYS A 69 -13.71 9.46 -10.58
N ILE A 70 -13.82 8.30 -9.97
CA ILE A 70 -14.84 7.32 -10.34
C ILE A 70 -16.23 7.86 -10.09
N GLU A 71 -16.47 8.48 -8.94
CA GLU A 71 -17.76 9.09 -8.60
C GLU A 71 -18.13 10.21 -9.58
N LYS A 72 -17.17 11.04 -9.93
CA LYS A 72 -17.34 12.12 -10.89
C LYS A 72 -17.73 11.59 -12.26
N LYS A 73 -17.07 10.51 -12.70
CA LYS A 73 -17.38 9.85 -13.97
C LYS A 73 -18.79 9.29 -13.97
N LYS A 74 -19.22 8.70 -12.88
CA LYS A 74 -20.59 8.19 -12.75
C LYS A 74 -21.62 9.29 -12.89
N LYS A 75 -21.36 10.46 -12.31
CA LYS A 75 -22.24 11.62 -12.41
C LYS A 75 -22.31 12.15 -13.83
N GLU A 76 -21.20 12.14 -14.54
CA GLU A 76 -21.15 12.62 -15.92
C GLU A 76 -21.91 11.71 -16.89
N LEU A 77 -22.00 10.42 -16.59
CA LEU A 77 -22.68 9.45 -17.43
C LEU A 77 -24.20 9.49 -17.29
N LYS A 78 -24.69 10.22 -16.35
CA LYS A 78 -26.12 10.46 -16.22
C LYS A 78 -26.55 11.62 -17.12
#